data_10b51ca3c4085d58be1e0e6d434e0189
#
_entry.id   10b51ca3c4085d58be1e0e6d434e0189
#
_cell.length_a   1.000
_cell.length_b   1.000
_cell.length_c   1.000
_cell.angle_alpha   90.00
_cell.angle_beta   90.00
_cell.angle_gamma   90.00
#
_symmetry.space_group_name_H-M   'P 1'
#
loop_
_entity.id
_entity.type
_entity.pdbx_description
1 polymer ?
#
loop_
_entity_poly.entity_id
_entity_poly.type
_entity_poly.pdbx_seq_one_letter_code
_entity_poly.pdbx_strand_id
1 'polypeptide(L)'
;MVSSSSLASLLLCACTPAPPAHPDDICSVFHEKRGWYHAALRQEKKWNVPFSVPMAIMYQESGFHSNLHTKRTYLLWFIPWGYVTTAYGYPQAKTDIWQDYQRATDTSASRENFSDSLDFINWYVTNTKKQARVPVTDGMRQYLAYHEGWGGYRKRSYASKGWLMTAARKVGARANVYAAQYSSCESDLKDKGFWSWLF
;
A
#
# COMPACT_ATOMS: atom_id res chain seq x y z
N MET A 1 -21.93 43.12 -34.97
CA MET A 1 -22.37 41.88 -34.31
C MET A 1 -21.15 41.13 -33.90
N VAL A 2 -20.80 41.21 -32.62
CA VAL A 2 -19.63 40.50 -32.05
C VAL A 2 -20.16 39.31 -31.26
N SER A 3 -19.90 38.11 -31.78
CA SER A 3 -20.32 36.86 -31.14
C SER A 3 -19.34 36.53 -30.00
N SER A 4 -19.79 36.61 -28.75
CA SER A 4 -19.04 36.18 -27.55
C SER A 4 -19.18 34.66 -27.40
N SER A 5 -18.13 33.92 -27.73
CA SER A 5 -18.04 32.51 -27.45
C SER A 5 -17.61 32.31 -26.00
N SER A 6 -18.54 31.92 -25.13
CA SER A 6 -18.26 31.49 -23.75
C SER A 6 -17.57 30.10 -23.74
N LEU A 7 -16.30 30.09 -23.44
CA LEU A 7 -15.56 28.86 -23.12
C LEU A 7 -15.95 28.37 -21.69
N ALA A 8 -16.80 27.37 -21.64
CA ALA A 8 -17.10 26.67 -20.40
C ALA A 8 -15.89 25.79 -20.02
N SER A 9 -15.12 26.25 -19.04
CA SER A 9 -14.04 25.43 -18.42
C SER A 9 -14.66 24.31 -17.60
N LEU A 10 -14.62 23.06 -18.10
CA LEU A 10 -14.92 21.86 -17.36
C LEU A 10 -13.82 21.65 -16.33
N LEU A 11 -14.06 21.99 -15.07
CA LEU A 11 -13.26 21.60 -13.92
C LEU A 11 -13.42 20.08 -13.72
N LEU A 12 -12.47 19.30 -14.24
CA LEU A 12 -12.30 17.89 -13.89
C LEU A 12 -11.84 17.81 -12.44
N CYS A 13 -12.80 17.67 -11.52
CA CYS A 13 -12.52 17.33 -10.15
C CYS A 13 -11.97 15.90 -10.13
N ALA A 14 -10.65 15.73 -10.00
CA ALA A 14 -10.01 14.44 -9.80
C ALA A 14 -10.42 13.91 -8.41
N CYS A 15 -11.48 13.10 -8.35
CA CYS A 15 -11.88 12.42 -7.13
C CYS A 15 -10.79 11.41 -6.74
N THR A 16 -10.01 11.74 -5.73
CA THR A 16 -9.10 10.77 -5.09
C THR A 16 -9.96 9.64 -4.49
N PRO A 17 -9.64 8.37 -4.74
CA PRO A 17 -10.40 7.26 -4.17
C PRO A 17 -10.37 7.33 -2.65
N ALA A 18 -11.56 7.39 -2.01
CA ALA A 18 -11.66 7.33 -0.57
C ALA A 18 -11.14 6.00 -0.03
N PRO A 19 -10.50 5.98 1.14
CA PRO A 19 -10.15 4.74 1.83
C PRO A 19 -11.41 3.92 2.15
N PRO A 20 -11.28 2.59 2.37
CA PRO A 20 -12.41 1.75 2.78
C PRO A 20 -13.04 2.23 4.09
N ALA A 21 -14.36 2.11 4.22
CA ALA A 21 -15.11 2.51 5.42
C ALA A 21 -14.71 1.70 6.66
N HIS A 22 -14.40 0.42 6.48
CA HIS A 22 -14.02 -0.51 7.55
C HIS A 22 -12.67 -1.17 7.25
N PRO A 23 -11.55 -0.43 7.37
CA PRO A 23 -10.23 -0.92 6.95
C PRO A 23 -9.67 -2.05 7.84
N ASP A 24 -10.23 -2.26 9.02
CA ASP A 24 -9.86 -3.35 9.94
C ASP A 24 -10.48 -4.71 9.58
N ASP A 25 -11.46 -4.72 8.68
CA ASP A 25 -12.14 -5.92 8.19
C ASP A 25 -11.88 -6.12 6.70
N ILE A 26 -11.04 -7.11 6.37
CA ILE A 26 -10.64 -7.37 4.98
C ILE A 26 -11.81 -7.83 4.11
N CYS A 27 -12.81 -8.49 4.68
CA CYS A 27 -14.03 -8.86 3.96
C CYS A 27 -14.80 -7.63 3.52
N SER A 28 -15.03 -6.68 4.44
CA SER A 28 -15.66 -5.38 4.13
C SER A 28 -14.86 -4.60 3.09
N VAL A 29 -13.51 -4.55 3.22
CA VAL A 29 -12.63 -3.91 2.25
C VAL A 29 -12.83 -4.51 0.85
N PHE A 30 -12.85 -5.82 0.72
CA PHE A 30 -12.97 -6.50 -0.56
C PHE A 30 -14.39 -6.45 -1.15
N HIS A 31 -15.42 -6.37 -0.32
CA HIS A 31 -16.79 -6.12 -0.79
C HIS A 31 -16.94 -4.69 -1.33
N GLU A 32 -16.41 -3.69 -0.62
CA GLU A 32 -16.47 -2.29 -1.04
C GLU A 32 -15.59 -2.02 -2.26
N LYS A 33 -14.39 -2.59 -2.28
CA LYS A 33 -13.35 -2.35 -3.32
C LYS A 33 -13.07 -3.63 -4.11
N ARG A 34 -14.04 -4.11 -4.89
CA ARG A 34 -13.90 -5.36 -5.68
C ARG A 34 -12.64 -5.41 -6.55
N GLY A 35 -12.25 -4.27 -7.14
CA GLY A 35 -10.99 -4.17 -7.90
C GLY A 35 -9.75 -4.47 -7.05
N TRP A 36 -9.78 -4.15 -5.77
CA TRP A 36 -8.69 -4.45 -4.82
C TRP A 36 -8.62 -5.95 -4.50
N TYR A 37 -9.78 -6.60 -4.34
CA TYR A 37 -9.84 -8.05 -4.18
C TYR A 37 -9.15 -8.77 -5.34
N HIS A 38 -9.54 -8.44 -6.58
CA HIS A 38 -8.93 -9.04 -7.75
C HIS A 38 -7.44 -8.70 -7.88
N ALA A 39 -7.02 -7.48 -7.54
CA ALA A 39 -5.61 -7.10 -7.51
C ALA A 39 -4.85 -7.92 -6.47
N ALA A 40 -5.39 -8.07 -5.25
CA ALA A 40 -4.77 -8.83 -4.18
C ALA A 40 -4.52 -10.29 -4.58
N LEU A 41 -5.50 -10.96 -5.15
CA LEU A 41 -5.35 -12.35 -5.62
C LEU A 41 -4.35 -12.48 -6.79
N ARG A 42 -4.37 -11.53 -7.76
CA ARG A 42 -3.38 -11.54 -8.85
C ARG A 42 -1.97 -11.38 -8.33
N GLN A 43 -1.75 -10.46 -7.38
CA GLN A 43 -0.44 -10.20 -6.81
C GLN A 43 0.04 -11.35 -5.93
N GLU A 44 -0.86 -11.97 -5.15
CA GLU A 44 -0.54 -13.17 -4.39
C GLU A 44 -0.04 -14.30 -5.30
N LYS A 45 -0.75 -14.55 -6.40
CA LYS A 45 -0.35 -15.54 -7.41
C LYS A 45 1.00 -15.20 -8.07
N LYS A 46 1.22 -13.92 -8.42
CA LYS A 46 2.43 -13.45 -9.09
C LYS A 46 3.67 -13.61 -8.22
N TRP A 47 3.58 -13.22 -6.94
CA TRP A 47 4.72 -13.10 -6.04
C TRP A 47 4.86 -14.28 -5.07
N ASN A 48 3.85 -15.12 -4.95
CA ASN A 48 3.75 -16.18 -3.94
C ASN A 48 3.92 -15.61 -2.50
N VAL A 49 3.23 -14.49 -2.24
CA VAL A 49 3.19 -13.78 -0.96
C VAL A 49 1.72 -13.67 -0.55
N PRO A 50 1.30 -14.18 0.62
CA PRO A 50 -0.08 -14.04 1.09
C PRO A 50 -0.48 -12.56 1.12
N PHE A 51 -1.60 -12.20 0.47
CA PHE A 51 -2.02 -10.80 0.34
C PHE A 51 -2.20 -10.11 1.71
N SER A 52 -2.48 -10.86 2.76
CA SER A 52 -2.68 -10.34 4.11
C SER A 52 -1.47 -9.56 4.64
N VAL A 53 -0.25 -9.95 4.25
CA VAL A 53 0.98 -9.25 4.67
C VAL A 53 1.13 -7.89 3.98
N PRO A 54 1.13 -7.77 2.63
CA PRO A 54 1.24 -6.46 1.99
C PRO A 54 0.04 -5.55 2.27
N MET A 55 -1.17 -6.09 2.45
CA MET A 55 -2.34 -5.31 2.86
C MET A 55 -2.16 -4.72 4.26
N ALA A 56 -1.65 -5.50 5.23
CA ALA A 56 -1.37 -5.01 6.58
C ALA A 56 -0.25 -3.95 6.61
N ILE A 57 0.78 -4.10 5.77
CA ILE A 57 1.84 -3.09 5.59
C ILE A 57 1.21 -1.81 5.02
N MET A 58 0.47 -1.88 3.92
CA MET A 58 -0.16 -0.72 3.29
C MET A 58 -1.09 0.02 4.24
N TYR A 59 -1.89 -0.70 5.02
CA TYR A 59 -2.74 -0.08 6.04
C TYR A 59 -1.91 0.67 7.09
N GLN A 60 -0.83 0.09 7.57
CA GLN A 60 0.05 0.73 8.55
C GLN A 60 0.72 2.00 7.99
N GLU A 61 1.07 2.00 6.70
CA GLU A 61 1.75 3.11 6.04
C GLU A 61 0.83 4.30 5.75
N SER A 62 -0.34 4.04 5.20
CA SER A 62 -1.21 5.11 4.69
C SER A 62 -2.66 5.05 5.17
N GLY A 63 -3.08 4.01 5.92
CA GLY A 63 -4.50 3.77 6.18
C GLY A 63 -5.31 3.62 4.88
N PHE A 64 -4.69 3.14 3.82
CA PHE A 64 -5.27 3.06 2.47
C PHE A 64 -5.59 4.41 1.81
N HIS A 65 -4.89 5.49 2.17
CA HIS A 65 -4.99 6.77 1.47
C HIS A 65 -4.01 6.82 0.31
N SER A 66 -4.51 7.16 -0.89
CA SER A 66 -3.73 7.15 -2.13
C SER A 66 -2.75 8.32 -2.26
N ASN A 67 -3.03 9.45 -1.64
CA ASN A 67 -2.31 10.70 -1.79
C ASN A 67 -1.67 11.21 -0.50
N LEU A 68 -1.39 10.31 0.44
CA LEU A 68 -0.80 10.68 1.73
C LEU A 68 0.65 11.12 1.54
N HIS A 69 0.94 12.35 1.96
CA HIS A 69 2.29 12.91 2.05
C HIS A 69 2.77 12.92 3.50
N THR A 70 4.09 12.87 3.69
CA THR A 70 4.69 13.18 4.99
C THR A 70 4.48 14.65 5.35
N LYS A 71 4.70 15.01 6.63
CA LYS A 71 4.56 16.40 7.08
C LYS A 71 5.39 17.35 6.22
N ARG A 72 4.85 18.53 5.95
CA ARG A 72 5.58 19.63 5.28
C ARG A 72 6.64 20.19 6.21
N THR A 73 7.77 20.55 5.64
CA THR A 73 8.78 21.41 6.27
C THR A 73 8.51 22.85 5.88
N TYR A 74 8.88 23.78 6.75
CA TYR A 74 8.71 25.22 6.51
C TYR A 74 10.04 25.91 6.71
N LEU A 75 10.41 26.77 5.73
CA LEU A 75 11.49 27.73 5.87
C LEU A 75 10.95 28.95 6.62
N LEU A 76 11.71 29.49 7.57
CA LEU A 76 11.29 30.61 8.40
C LEU A 76 9.88 30.41 9.03
N TRP A 77 9.52 29.12 9.34
CA TRP A 77 8.29 28.65 10.00
C TRP A 77 6.96 28.92 9.25
N PHE A 78 6.94 29.71 8.19
CA PHE A 78 5.72 30.01 7.42
C PHE A 78 5.83 29.76 5.92
N ILE A 79 7.02 29.65 5.30
CA ILE A 79 7.18 29.38 3.86
C ILE A 79 7.24 27.86 3.66
N PRO A 80 6.28 27.24 2.92
CA PRO A 80 6.35 25.82 2.62
C PRO A 80 7.62 25.50 1.81
N TRP A 81 8.54 24.69 2.36
CA TRP A 81 9.83 24.37 1.72
C TRP A 81 9.86 22.99 1.08
N GLY A 82 8.96 22.09 1.48
CA GLY A 82 8.91 20.71 0.98
C GLY A 82 8.32 19.76 2.00
N TYR A 83 8.68 18.49 1.87
CA TYR A 83 8.25 17.44 2.79
C TYR A 83 9.44 16.89 3.58
N VAL A 84 9.20 16.37 4.80
CA VAL A 84 10.24 15.77 5.66
C VAL A 84 10.94 14.60 4.94
N THR A 85 10.19 13.85 4.14
CA THR A 85 10.72 12.77 3.30
C THR A 85 10.01 12.73 1.95
N THR A 86 10.57 11.98 0.99
CA THR A 86 9.94 11.73 -0.32
C THR A 86 8.91 10.58 -0.29
N ALA A 87 8.59 10.04 0.90
CA ALA A 87 7.59 9.00 1.07
C ALA A 87 6.20 9.51 0.67
N TYR A 88 5.48 8.70 -0.15
CA TYR A 88 4.23 9.14 -0.76
C TYR A 88 3.29 7.99 -1.10
N GLY A 89 1.99 8.29 -1.12
CA GLY A 89 0.93 7.44 -1.64
C GLY A 89 0.59 6.25 -0.74
N TYR A 90 -0.06 5.25 -1.30
CA TYR A 90 -0.44 4.03 -0.59
C TYR A 90 0.73 3.34 0.13
N PRO A 91 1.90 3.13 -0.52
CA PRO A 91 2.98 2.36 0.08
C PRO A 91 3.90 3.21 0.95
N GLN A 92 3.74 4.53 1.00
CA GLN A 92 4.68 5.46 1.63
C GLN A 92 6.14 5.18 1.23
N ALA A 93 6.33 4.69 0.00
CA ALA A 93 7.65 4.44 -0.56
C ALA A 93 8.37 5.75 -0.87
N LYS A 94 9.67 5.83 -0.50
CA LYS A 94 10.54 6.92 -0.92
C LYS A 94 10.83 6.82 -2.42
N THR A 95 11.20 7.96 -3.02
CA THR A 95 11.42 8.04 -4.47
C THR A 95 12.52 7.10 -4.96
N ASP A 96 13.61 6.98 -4.24
CA ASP A 96 14.76 6.12 -4.57
C ASP A 96 14.37 4.64 -4.70
N ILE A 97 13.77 4.07 -3.65
CA ILE A 97 13.35 2.66 -3.66
C ILE A 97 12.19 2.40 -4.63
N TRP A 98 11.33 3.40 -4.87
CA TRP A 98 10.28 3.29 -5.88
C TRP A 98 10.85 3.21 -7.29
N GLN A 99 11.86 4.02 -7.60
CA GLN A 99 12.58 3.96 -8.88
C GLN A 99 13.36 2.65 -9.05
N ASP A 100 13.93 2.10 -7.96
CA ASP A 100 14.57 0.78 -7.99
C ASP A 100 13.57 -0.31 -8.38
N TYR A 101 12.37 -0.27 -7.80
CA TYR A 101 11.29 -1.17 -8.16
C TYR A 101 10.88 -1.02 -9.62
N GLN A 102 10.65 0.21 -10.10
CA GLN A 102 10.25 0.47 -11.48
C GLN A 102 11.30 -0.06 -12.47
N ARG A 103 12.60 0.17 -12.21
CA ARG A 103 13.68 -0.39 -13.02
C ARG A 103 13.76 -1.91 -12.97
N ALA A 104 13.58 -2.49 -11.79
CA ALA A 104 13.66 -3.94 -11.59
C ALA A 104 12.51 -4.72 -12.22
N THR A 105 11.37 -4.07 -12.44
CA THR A 105 10.13 -4.70 -12.97
C THR A 105 9.73 -4.17 -14.35
N ASP A 106 10.49 -3.24 -14.91
CA ASP A 106 10.23 -2.56 -16.20
C ASP A 106 8.80 -1.99 -16.27
N THR A 107 8.43 -1.17 -15.26
CA THR A 107 7.08 -0.63 -15.12
C THR A 107 7.06 0.88 -14.90
N SER A 108 6.01 1.53 -15.40
CA SER A 108 5.68 2.94 -15.13
C SER A 108 4.62 3.10 -14.01
N ALA A 109 4.74 2.30 -12.97
CA ALA A 109 3.80 2.25 -11.84
C ALA A 109 3.61 3.58 -11.12
N SER A 110 2.44 3.79 -10.50
CA SER A 110 2.09 4.97 -9.70
C SER A 110 1.87 4.61 -8.23
N ARG A 111 2.44 5.40 -7.31
CA ARG A 111 2.23 5.25 -5.86
C ARG A 111 0.81 5.56 -5.41
N GLU A 112 0.01 6.21 -6.25
CA GLU A 112 -1.41 6.49 -6.04
C GLU A 112 -2.33 5.38 -6.56
N ASN A 113 -1.80 4.45 -7.34
CA ASN A 113 -2.55 3.31 -7.81
C ASN A 113 -2.43 2.15 -6.81
N PHE A 114 -3.56 1.61 -6.38
CA PHE A 114 -3.58 0.54 -5.39
C PHE A 114 -2.87 -0.74 -5.88
N SER A 115 -3.15 -1.16 -7.12
CA SER A 115 -2.55 -2.39 -7.67
C SER A 115 -1.04 -2.29 -7.82
N ASP A 116 -0.55 -1.14 -8.28
CA ASP A 116 0.88 -0.87 -8.44
C ASP A 116 1.59 -0.81 -7.09
N SER A 117 0.95 -0.16 -6.11
CA SER A 117 1.47 -0.07 -4.75
C SER A 117 1.52 -1.44 -4.06
N LEU A 118 0.51 -2.27 -4.29
CA LEU A 118 0.48 -3.63 -3.78
C LEU A 118 1.56 -4.50 -4.44
N ASP A 119 1.78 -4.34 -5.76
CA ASP A 119 2.85 -5.00 -6.50
C ASP A 119 4.23 -4.62 -5.95
N PHE A 120 4.44 -3.32 -5.70
CA PHE A 120 5.67 -2.82 -5.07
C PHE A 120 5.91 -3.44 -3.70
N ILE A 121 4.89 -3.49 -2.82
CA ILE A 121 5.07 -4.06 -1.49
C ILE A 121 5.39 -5.55 -1.58
N ASN A 122 4.76 -6.29 -2.49
CA ASN A 122 5.07 -7.70 -2.74
C ASN A 122 6.50 -7.91 -3.27
N TRP A 123 6.94 -7.05 -4.20
CA TRP A 123 8.35 -7.03 -4.67
C TRP A 123 9.31 -6.81 -3.49
N TYR A 124 8.99 -5.86 -2.61
CA TYR A 124 9.82 -5.55 -1.44
C TYR A 124 9.88 -6.74 -0.46
N VAL A 125 8.73 -7.34 -0.13
CA VAL A 125 8.61 -8.53 0.75
C VAL A 125 9.41 -9.70 0.18
N THR A 126 9.32 -9.94 -1.13
CA THR A 126 10.08 -11.01 -1.80
C THR A 126 11.60 -10.74 -1.75
N ASN A 127 12.03 -9.49 -1.95
CA ASN A 127 13.43 -9.12 -1.82
C ASN A 127 13.91 -9.19 -0.36
N THR A 128 13.05 -8.87 0.62
CA THR A 128 13.36 -9.06 2.03
C THR A 128 13.62 -10.53 2.36
N LYS A 129 12.82 -11.46 1.81
CA LYS A 129 13.10 -12.91 1.94
C LYS A 129 14.47 -13.26 1.36
N LYS A 130 14.83 -12.74 0.18
CA LYS A 130 16.12 -13.02 -0.47
C LYS A 130 17.31 -12.43 0.30
N GLN A 131 17.20 -11.17 0.75
CA GLN A 131 18.32 -10.41 1.30
C GLN A 131 18.50 -10.56 2.81
N ALA A 132 17.40 -10.83 3.54
CA ALA A 132 17.39 -10.89 5.01
C ALA A 132 16.84 -12.21 5.57
N ARG A 133 16.47 -13.16 4.70
CA ARG A 133 15.93 -14.49 5.06
C ARG A 133 14.67 -14.43 5.93
N VAL A 134 13.87 -13.37 5.78
CA VAL A 134 12.59 -13.22 6.47
C VAL A 134 11.50 -13.96 5.69
N PRO A 135 10.74 -14.87 6.30
CA PRO A 135 9.61 -15.51 5.63
C PRO A 135 8.59 -14.48 5.12
N VAL A 136 8.01 -14.70 3.94
CA VAL A 136 7.00 -13.78 3.35
C VAL A 136 5.72 -13.71 4.19
N THR A 137 5.47 -14.71 5.04
CA THR A 137 4.33 -14.78 5.96
C THR A 137 4.55 -14.05 7.29
N ASP A 138 5.78 -13.62 7.58
CA ASP A 138 6.11 -12.94 8.84
C ASP A 138 5.91 -11.43 8.73
N GLY A 139 4.66 -10.99 8.86
CA GLY A 139 4.30 -9.58 8.73
C GLY A 139 5.07 -8.64 9.65
N MET A 140 5.38 -9.08 10.88
CA MET A 140 6.14 -8.27 11.83
C MET A 140 7.58 -8.00 11.32
N ARG A 141 8.32 -9.05 10.97
CA ARG A 141 9.72 -8.89 10.52
C ARG A 141 9.79 -8.30 9.12
N GLN A 142 8.81 -8.56 8.25
CA GLN A 142 8.68 -7.90 6.96
C GLN A 142 8.51 -6.39 7.12
N TYR A 143 7.68 -5.95 8.05
CA TYR A 143 7.48 -4.53 8.32
C TYR A 143 8.73 -3.85 8.89
N LEU A 144 9.46 -4.51 9.80
CA LEU A 144 10.73 -3.99 10.30
C LEU A 144 11.74 -3.75 9.16
N ALA A 145 11.83 -4.69 8.23
CA ALA A 145 12.69 -4.54 7.06
C ALA A 145 12.18 -3.46 6.09
N TYR A 146 10.87 -3.34 5.93
CA TYR A 146 10.24 -2.32 5.10
C TYR A 146 10.58 -0.91 5.60
N HIS A 147 10.47 -0.68 6.90
CA HIS A 147 10.74 0.62 7.52
C HIS A 147 12.24 0.97 7.58
N GLU A 148 13.09 0.03 7.97
CA GLU A 148 14.54 0.28 8.18
C GLU A 148 15.37 0.14 6.91
N GLY A 149 14.79 -0.42 5.85
CA GLY A 149 15.54 -0.93 4.71
C GLY A 149 16.29 -2.22 5.05
N TRP A 150 16.69 -2.98 4.03
CA TRP A 150 17.37 -4.28 4.22
C TRP A 150 18.70 -4.15 4.99
N GLY A 151 19.43 -3.06 4.77
CA GLY A 151 20.68 -2.78 5.47
C GLY A 151 20.47 -2.51 6.96
N GLY A 152 19.51 -1.65 7.30
CA GLY A 152 19.13 -1.33 8.67
C GLY A 152 18.58 -2.55 9.40
N TYR A 153 17.74 -3.33 8.74
CA TYR A 153 17.21 -4.58 9.30
C TYR A 153 18.33 -5.55 9.70
N ARG A 154 19.30 -5.82 8.80
CA ARG A 154 20.43 -6.71 9.10
C ARG A 154 21.30 -6.20 10.26
N LYS A 155 21.46 -4.87 10.36
CA LYS A 155 22.18 -4.23 11.48
C LYS A 155 21.32 -4.14 12.76
N ARG A 156 20.05 -4.56 12.71
CA ARG A 156 19.10 -4.50 13.82
C ARG A 156 18.87 -3.07 14.35
N SER A 157 18.94 -2.05 13.49
CA SER A 157 18.74 -0.62 13.88
C SER A 157 17.35 -0.35 14.47
N TYR A 158 16.40 -1.24 14.28
CA TYR A 158 15.07 -1.20 14.89
C TYR A 158 15.07 -1.53 16.39
N ALA A 159 16.11 -2.21 16.92
CA ALA A 159 16.10 -2.77 18.28
C ALA A 159 15.96 -1.70 19.39
N SER A 160 16.52 -0.50 19.16
CA SER A 160 16.39 0.65 20.08
C SER A 160 15.11 1.48 19.86
N LYS A 161 14.30 1.16 18.84
CA LYS A 161 13.11 1.93 18.45
C LYS A 161 11.84 1.26 18.96
N GLY A 162 11.50 1.44 20.25
CA GLY A 162 10.33 0.80 20.88
C GLY A 162 9.01 1.07 20.16
N TRP A 163 8.84 2.26 19.61
CA TRP A 163 7.68 2.62 18.81
C TRP A 163 7.57 1.78 17.50
N LEU A 164 8.71 1.53 16.83
CA LEU A 164 8.75 0.74 15.60
C LEU A 164 8.47 -0.75 15.90
N MET A 165 9.01 -1.27 17.00
CA MET A 165 8.69 -2.61 17.47
C MET A 165 7.20 -2.79 17.76
N THR A 166 6.56 -1.74 18.31
CA THR A 166 5.11 -1.75 18.56
C THR A 166 4.32 -1.69 17.26
N ALA A 167 4.70 -0.84 16.31
CA ALA A 167 4.08 -0.79 14.98
C ALA A 167 4.22 -2.12 14.24
N ALA A 168 5.40 -2.71 14.24
CA ALA A 168 5.66 -4.00 13.59
C ALA A 168 4.81 -5.14 14.16
N ARG A 169 4.64 -5.20 15.50
CA ARG A 169 3.73 -6.17 16.14
C ARG A 169 2.28 -5.98 15.67
N LYS A 170 1.82 -4.72 15.55
CA LYS A 170 0.47 -4.42 15.03
C LYS A 170 0.31 -4.91 13.58
N VAL A 171 1.32 -4.70 12.73
CA VAL A 171 1.29 -5.21 11.34
C VAL A 171 1.22 -6.72 11.30
N GLY A 172 2.04 -7.42 12.09
CA GLY A 172 2.00 -8.89 12.17
C GLY A 172 0.64 -9.41 12.66
N ALA A 173 0.09 -8.80 13.71
CA ALA A 173 -1.24 -9.16 14.23
C ALA A 173 -2.33 -8.90 13.17
N ARG A 174 -2.31 -7.75 12.49
CA ARG A 174 -3.27 -7.42 11.42
C ARG A 174 -3.19 -8.38 10.25
N ALA A 175 -1.99 -8.76 9.81
CA ALA A 175 -1.83 -9.76 8.76
C ALA A 175 -2.50 -11.10 9.11
N ASN A 176 -2.36 -11.55 10.35
CA ASN A 176 -3.03 -12.76 10.83
C ASN A 176 -4.55 -12.60 10.90
N VAL A 177 -5.04 -11.44 11.37
CA VAL A 177 -6.48 -11.14 11.41
C VAL A 177 -7.06 -11.11 10.00
N TYR A 178 -6.42 -10.44 9.05
CA TYR A 178 -6.86 -10.41 7.65
C TYR A 178 -6.90 -11.81 7.02
N ALA A 179 -5.91 -12.65 7.27
CA ALA A 179 -5.92 -14.02 6.80
C ALA A 179 -7.10 -14.83 7.37
N ALA A 180 -7.36 -14.70 8.67
CA ALA A 180 -8.48 -15.38 9.33
C ALA A 180 -9.85 -14.89 8.84
N GLN A 181 -10.03 -13.56 8.73
CA GLN A 181 -11.26 -12.96 8.19
C GLN A 181 -11.53 -13.44 6.76
N TYR A 182 -10.52 -13.42 5.89
CA TYR A 182 -10.68 -13.86 4.50
C TYR A 182 -11.18 -15.29 4.40
N SER A 183 -10.71 -16.20 5.24
CA SER A 183 -11.18 -17.58 5.26
C SER A 183 -12.69 -17.71 5.50
N SER A 184 -13.31 -16.72 6.18
CA SER A 184 -14.76 -16.73 6.45
C SER A 184 -15.62 -16.15 5.32
N CYS A 185 -15.05 -15.32 4.44
CA CYS A 185 -15.80 -14.65 3.36
C CYS A 185 -15.32 -15.00 1.95
N GLU A 186 -14.34 -15.89 1.82
CA GLU A 186 -13.74 -16.25 0.53
C GLU A 186 -14.78 -16.80 -0.46
N SER A 187 -15.68 -17.67 -0.02
CA SER A 187 -16.75 -18.23 -0.85
C SER A 187 -17.66 -17.13 -1.40
N ASP A 188 -18.17 -16.25 -0.53
CA ASP A 188 -19.05 -15.15 -0.93
C ASP A 188 -18.36 -14.15 -1.89
N LEU A 189 -17.08 -13.88 -1.67
CA LEU A 189 -16.29 -13.04 -2.56
C LEU A 189 -16.08 -13.67 -3.94
N LYS A 190 -15.93 -14.98 -4.03
CA LYS A 190 -15.82 -15.73 -5.31
C LYS A 190 -17.14 -15.78 -6.06
N ASP A 191 -18.24 -16.08 -5.37
CA ASP A 191 -19.56 -16.29 -6.00
C ASP A 191 -20.11 -15.00 -6.62
N LYS A 192 -19.98 -13.86 -5.96
CA LYS A 192 -20.41 -12.57 -6.52
C LYS A 192 -19.62 -12.15 -7.76
N GLY A 193 -18.41 -12.65 -7.95
CA GLY A 193 -17.60 -12.41 -9.14
C GLY A 193 -18.12 -13.14 -10.38
N PHE A 194 -18.70 -14.32 -10.21
CA PHE A 194 -19.27 -15.12 -11.29
C PHE A 194 -20.59 -14.56 -11.82
N TRP A 195 -21.50 -14.15 -10.90
CA TRP A 195 -22.82 -13.64 -11.29
C TRP A 195 -22.80 -12.21 -11.85
N SER A 196 -21.86 -11.35 -11.43
CA SER A 196 -21.75 -9.99 -11.98
C SER A 196 -21.24 -9.92 -13.41
N TRP A 197 -20.76 -11.04 -13.98
CA TRP A 197 -20.36 -11.15 -15.38
C TRP A 197 -21.50 -11.65 -16.27
N LEU A 198 -22.58 -12.21 -15.69
CA LEU A 198 -23.73 -12.77 -16.40
C LEU A 198 -24.91 -11.80 -16.55
N PHE A 199 -24.89 -10.65 -15.88
CA PHE A 199 -25.89 -9.57 -15.92
C PHE A 199 -25.21 -8.20 -16.04
#